data_400da6b3a6b2fff5d8e08b0af378f774
#
_entry.id   400da6b3a6b2fff5d8e08b0af378f774
#
_cell.length_a   1.000
_cell.length_b   1.000
_cell.length_c   1.000
_cell.angle_alpha   90.00
_cell.angle_beta   90.00
_cell.angle_gamma   90.00
#
_symmetry.space_group_name_H-M   'P 1'
#
loop_
_entity.id
_entity.type
_entity.pdbx_description
1 polymer ?
#
loop_
_entity_poly.entity_id
_entity_poly.type
_entity_poly.pdbx_seq_one_letter_code
_entity_poly.pdbx_strand_id
1 'polypeptide(L)'
;PRPLRLLRFAWPDTVLHPAGEFAWDDAGYEATYGPLRGGAPPAPDSDGFWCVTHSVAFAPDGFRYWPALLRFRSDGRVTHRPNGPLPLPNPYRCRRRLPRLNPYAGQVLYPSGLARSGPDWAISYGINDERCALAVLTAPELAAAVERIPS
;
A
#
# COMPACT_ATOMS: atom_id res chain seq x y z
N PRO A 1 3.71 11.60 -9.03
CA PRO A 1 4.19 12.72 -8.27
C PRO A 1 4.97 12.24 -7.05
N ARG A 2 6.18 12.73 -6.88
CA ARG A 2 7.02 12.51 -5.71
C ARG A 2 7.14 13.83 -4.95
N PRO A 3 7.20 13.86 -3.63
CA PRO A 3 6.98 12.75 -2.68
C PRO A 3 5.49 12.37 -2.55
N LEU A 4 5.23 11.22 -1.90
CA LEU A 4 3.87 10.88 -1.46
C LEU A 4 3.43 11.92 -0.41
N ARG A 5 2.24 12.55 -0.62
CA ARG A 5 1.76 13.63 0.25
C ARG A 5 0.51 13.23 0.98
N LEU A 6 0.43 13.55 2.27
CA LEU A 6 -0.80 13.52 3.04
C LEU A 6 -1.49 14.87 2.90
N LEU A 7 -2.73 14.86 2.41
CA LEU A 7 -3.57 16.04 2.34
C LEU A 7 -4.69 15.92 3.37
N ARG A 8 -4.91 16.97 4.14
CA ARG A 8 -6.05 17.09 5.05
C ARG A 8 -7.18 17.82 4.34
N PHE A 9 -8.34 17.23 4.37
CA PHE A 9 -9.58 17.86 3.93
C PHE A 9 -10.41 18.22 5.17
N ALA A 10 -10.76 19.49 5.33
CA ALA A 10 -11.68 19.95 6.38
C ALA A 10 -13.03 20.30 5.72
N TRP A 11 -14.09 19.63 6.11
CA TRP A 11 -15.45 19.99 5.72
C TRP A 11 -15.92 21.19 6.54
N PRO A 12 -16.55 22.25 5.97
CA PRO A 12 -16.98 22.39 4.55
C PRO A 12 -15.95 23.03 3.61
N ASP A 13 -14.70 23.22 4.02
CA ASP A 13 -13.69 23.78 3.15
C ASP A 13 -13.46 22.88 1.94
N THR A 14 -13.56 23.47 0.75
CA THR A 14 -13.25 22.77 -0.50
C THR A 14 -11.76 22.79 -0.84
N VAL A 15 -10.93 23.37 0.03
CA VAL A 15 -9.48 23.51 -0.16
C VAL A 15 -8.76 22.38 0.52
N LEU A 16 -7.91 21.65 -0.24
CA LEU A 16 -7.00 20.67 0.29
C LEU A 16 -5.79 21.38 0.92
N HIS A 17 -5.62 21.22 2.23
CA HIS A 17 -4.44 21.73 2.92
C HIS A 17 -3.39 20.61 3.03
N PRO A 18 -2.11 20.88 2.74
CA PRO A 18 -1.05 19.93 3.04
C PRO A 18 -1.02 19.68 4.55
N ALA A 19 -1.27 18.45 4.98
CA ALA A 19 -1.18 18.07 6.39
C ALA A 19 0.23 17.65 6.77
N GLY A 20 1.09 17.43 5.78
CA GLY A 20 2.49 17.06 5.92
C GLY A 20 3.02 16.50 4.62
N GLU A 21 4.30 16.60 4.41
CA GLU A 21 4.99 15.83 3.38
C GLU A 21 5.51 14.55 4.02
N PHE A 22 5.14 13.40 3.46
CA PHE A 22 5.88 12.21 3.73
C PHE A 22 7.21 12.31 2.97
N ALA A 23 8.16 13.00 3.58
CA ALA A 23 9.55 12.96 3.14
C ALA A 23 10.11 11.57 3.51
N TRP A 24 9.54 10.55 2.90
CA TRP A 24 10.09 9.22 2.99
C TRP A 24 10.99 9.02 1.79
N ASP A 25 12.27 9.15 2.02
CA ASP A 25 13.31 8.82 1.08
C ASP A 25 13.91 7.46 1.48
N ASP A 26 13.24 6.39 1.08
CA ASP A 26 13.83 5.06 1.13
C ASP A 26 14.36 4.70 -0.26
N ALA A 27 15.52 5.25 -0.57
CA ALA A 27 16.22 4.95 -1.82
C ALA A 27 16.42 3.43 -2.01
N GLY A 28 16.61 2.68 -0.93
CA GLY A 28 16.77 1.22 -0.98
C GLY A 28 15.48 0.50 -1.39
N TYR A 29 14.35 0.84 -0.77
CA TYR A 29 13.05 0.25 -1.13
C TYR A 29 12.65 0.65 -2.56
N GLU A 30 12.73 1.94 -2.89
CA GLU A 30 12.37 2.43 -4.22
C GLU A 30 13.26 1.86 -5.34
N ALA A 31 14.55 1.65 -5.08
CA ALA A 31 15.45 1.02 -6.04
C ALA A 31 15.05 -0.43 -6.35
N THR A 32 14.48 -1.14 -5.38
CA THR A 32 14.09 -2.55 -5.52
C THR A 32 12.68 -2.71 -6.08
N TYR A 33 11.72 -1.91 -5.58
CA TYR A 33 10.29 -2.09 -5.85
C TYR A 33 9.65 -0.94 -6.62
N GLY A 34 10.40 0.13 -6.88
CA GLY A 34 9.89 1.34 -7.50
C GLY A 34 9.20 2.29 -6.51
N PRO A 35 8.81 3.50 -6.99
CA PRO A 35 8.26 4.54 -6.15
C PRO A 35 6.90 4.15 -5.55
N LEU A 36 6.71 4.51 -4.29
CA LEU A 36 5.41 4.38 -3.61
C LEU A 36 4.37 5.31 -4.22
N ARG A 37 3.16 4.79 -4.27
CA ARG A 37 1.94 5.50 -4.70
C ARG A 37 0.82 5.24 -3.71
N GLY A 38 -0.25 6.02 -3.79
CA GLY A 38 -1.46 5.81 -3.00
C GLY A 38 -2.06 4.41 -3.20
N GLY A 39 -3.01 4.08 -2.37
CA GLY A 39 -3.71 2.80 -2.38
C GLY A 39 -5.03 2.94 -1.63
N ALA A 40 -5.24 2.11 -0.62
CA ALA A 40 -6.42 2.18 0.24
C ALA A 40 -6.47 3.48 1.06
N PRO A 41 -7.67 3.98 1.40
CA PRO A 41 -7.81 4.99 2.41
C PRO A 41 -7.16 4.57 3.73
N PRO A 42 -6.56 5.52 4.47
CA PRO A 42 -5.98 5.21 5.78
C PRO A 42 -7.03 4.70 6.77
N ALA A 43 -6.69 3.65 7.49
CA ALA A 43 -7.54 3.07 8.53
C ALA A 43 -7.03 3.48 9.92
N PRO A 44 -7.90 3.96 10.81
CA PRO A 44 -7.51 4.41 12.15
C PRO A 44 -7.00 3.25 13.01
N ASP A 45 -6.03 3.56 13.84
CA ASP A 45 -5.50 2.72 14.91
C ASP A 45 -5.39 3.56 16.19
N SER A 46 -4.92 2.99 17.30
CA SER A 46 -4.94 3.60 18.64
C SER A 46 -4.39 5.04 18.71
N ASP A 47 -3.31 5.33 17.99
CA ASP A 47 -2.60 6.62 18.04
C ASP A 47 -2.22 7.16 16.65
N GLY A 48 -2.86 6.65 15.60
CA GLY A 48 -2.58 7.05 14.22
C GLY A 48 -3.35 6.27 13.20
N PHE A 49 -2.70 5.97 12.09
CA PHE A 49 -3.35 5.34 10.95
C PHE A 49 -2.42 4.33 10.28
N TRP A 50 -2.97 3.20 9.89
CA TRP A 50 -2.36 2.31 8.93
C TRP A 50 -2.78 2.70 7.51
N CYS A 51 -1.88 2.59 6.57
CA CYS A 51 -2.14 2.91 5.17
C CYS A 51 -1.51 1.85 4.28
N VAL A 52 -2.33 1.13 3.52
CA VAL A 52 -1.83 0.24 2.49
C VAL A 52 -1.68 1.02 1.20
N THR A 53 -0.47 1.04 0.70
CA THR A 53 -0.05 1.71 -0.54
C THR A 53 0.42 0.66 -1.54
N HIS A 54 0.96 1.07 -2.67
CA HIS A 54 1.66 0.18 -3.58
C HIS A 54 2.87 0.88 -4.19
N SER A 55 3.87 0.11 -4.52
CA SER A 55 4.97 0.54 -5.39
C SER A 55 4.79 -0.02 -6.80
N VAL A 56 5.36 0.67 -7.76
CA VAL A 56 5.22 0.32 -9.18
C VAL A 56 6.57 0.30 -9.84
N ALA A 57 6.89 -0.82 -10.48
CA ALA A 57 8.01 -0.90 -11.41
C ALA A 57 7.56 -1.49 -12.74
N PHE A 58 8.31 -1.19 -13.78
CA PHE A 58 8.13 -1.77 -15.10
C PHE A 58 9.16 -2.87 -15.31
N ALA A 59 8.70 -4.03 -15.77
CA ALA A 59 9.53 -5.18 -16.10
C ALA A 59 9.24 -5.61 -17.56
N PRO A 60 10.09 -6.44 -18.18
CA PRO A 60 9.88 -6.89 -19.57
C PRO A 60 8.54 -7.57 -19.84
N ASP A 61 7.93 -8.16 -18.79
CA ASP A 61 6.64 -8.83 -18.84
C ASP A 61 5.46 -7.93 -18.42
N GLY A 62 5.69 -6.61 -18.25
CA GLY A 62 4.66 -5.62 -17.92
C GLY A 62 4.86 -4.95 -16.56
N PHE A 63 3.83 -4.26 -16.10
CA PHE A 63 3.84 -3.59 -14.80
C PHE A 63 3.83 -4.58 -13.65
N ARG A 64 4.61 -4.28 -12.62
CA ARG A 64 4.60 -4.97 -11.34
C ARG A 64 4.20 -4.00 -10.25
N TYR A 65 3.17 -4.37 -9.49
CA TYR A 65 2.69 -3.63 -8.33
C TYR A 65 2.91 -4.48 -7.09
N TRP A 66 3.58 -3.90 -6.10
CA TRP A 66 3.77 -4.53 -4.81
C TRP A 66 3.04 -3.75 -3.73
N PRO A 67 2.07 -4.37 -3.05
CA PRO A 67 1.46 -3.75 -1.89
C PRO A 67 2.50 -3.44 -0.83
N ALA A 68 2.37 -2.30 -0.21
CA ALA A 68 3.27 -1.84 0.84
C ALA A 68 2.45 -1.25 1.99
N LEU A 69 2.97 -1.31 3.21
CA LEU A 69 2.30 -0.82 4.39
C LEU A 69 3.09 0.33 5.01
N LEU A 70 2.40 1.38 5.39
CA LEU A 70 2.90 2.52 6.14
C LEU A 70 2.11 2.69 7.43
N ARG A 71 2.72 3.29 8.45
CA ARG A 71 2.00 3.81 9.61
C ARG A 71 2.41 5.24 9.87
N PHE A 72 1.44 6.09 10.16
CA PHE A 72 1.66 7.48 10.51
C PHE A 72 0.76 7.91 11.67
N ARG A 73 1.19 8.93 12.40
CA ARG A 73 0.45 9.54 13.49
C ARG A 73 -0.60 10.53 12.96
N SER A 74 -1.48 10.96 13.85
CA SER A 74 -2.52 11.98 13.55
C SER A 74 -1.94 13.33 13.11
N ASP A 75 -0.69 13.63 13.48
CA ASP A 75 0.04 14.82 13.04
C ASP A 75 0.65 14.67 11.62
N GLY A 76 0.49 13.50 10.98
CA GLY A 76 1.00 13.20 9.65
C GLY A 76 2.43 12.63 9.62
N ARG A 77 3.11 12.53 10.77
CA ARG A 77 4.47 11.98 10.84
C ARG A 77 4.45 10.48 10.58
N VAL A 78 5.21 10.01 9.60
CA VAL A 78 5.41 8.57 9.35
C VAL A 78 6.24 7.98 10.49
N THR A 79 5.77 6.90 11.07
CA THR A 79 6.40 6.19 12.19
C THR A 79 6.93 4.82 11.81
N HIS A 80 6.33 4.20 10.79
CA HIS A 80 6.78 2.92 10.27
C HIS A 80 6.75 2.95 8.75
N ARG A 81 7.78 2.38 8.15
CA ARG A 81 7.95 2.23 6.71
C ARG A 81 7.91 0.76 6.30
N PRO A 82 7.61 0.43 5.04
CA PRO A 82 7.66 -0.96 4.59
C PRO A 82 9.09 -1.50 4.69
N ASN A 83 9.22 -2.72 5.20
CA ASN A 83 10.46 -3.48 5.14
C ASN A 83 10.52 -4.43 3.94
N GLY A 84 9.44 -4.48 3.14
CA GLY A 84 9.25 -5.28 1.95
C GLY A 84 7.79 -5.24 1.48
N PRO A 85 7.46 -5.94 0.39
CA PRO A 85 6.08 -6.06 -0.06
C PRO A 85 5.21 -6.77 0.97
N LEU A 86 3.99 -6.25 1.17
CA LEU A 86 2.99 -6.93 1.99
C LEU A 86 2.63 -8.28 1.36
N PRO A 87 2.65 -9.40 2.11
CA PRO A 87 2.51 -10.75 1.57
C PRO A 87 1.05 -11.10 1.22
N LEU A 88 0.44 -10.34 0.31
CA LEU A 88 -0.91 -10.63 -0.16
C LEU A 88 -0.89 -11.85 -1.12
N PRO A 89 -1.82 -12.81 -0.93
CA PRO A 89 -1.91 -13.98 -1.78
C PRO A 89 -2.17 -13.62 -3.25
N ASN A 90 -1.42 -14.24 -4.16
CA ASN A 90 -1.69 -14.20 -5.59
C ASN A 90 -1.85 -15.62 -6.15
N PRO A 91 -3.05 -16.22 -6.05
CA PRO A 91 -3.29 -17.57 -6.51
C PRO A 91 -3.13 -17.75 -8.03
N TYR A 92 -3.07 -16.65 -8.79
CA TYR A 92 -2.97 -16.66 -10.24
C TYR A 92 -1.54 -16.51 -10.77
N ARG A 93 -0.56 -16.35 -9.91
CA ARG A 93 0.85 -16.20 -10.28
C ARG A 93 1.37 -17.32 -11.19
N CYS A 94 0.84 -18.53 -11.01
CA CYS A 94 1.25 -19.72 -11.76
C CYS A 94 0.33 -20.07 -12.95
N ARG A 95 -0.77 -19.38 -13.17
CA ARG A 95 -1.72 -19.68 -14.24
C ARG A 95 -1.41 -18.92 -15.53
N ARG A 96 -0.30 -19.27 -16.19
CA ARG A 96 0.11 -18.68 -17.49
C ARG A 96 -0.79 -19.04 -18.69
N ARG A 97 -1.86 -19.83 -18.52
CA ARG A 97 -2.61 -20.43 -19.62
C ARG A 97 -3.88 -19.69 -20.05
N LEU A 98 -4.31 -18.66 -19.33
CA LEU A 98 -5.48 -17.88 -19.73
C LEU A 98 -5.04 -16.56 -20.35
N PRO A 99 -5.70 -16.11 -21.43
CA PRO A 99 -5.48 -14.77 -21.98
C PRO A 99 -5.72 -13.76 -20.85
N ARG A 100 -4.78 -12.85 -20.65
CA ARG A 100 -4.95 -11.75 -19.69
C ARG A 100 -5.86 -10.70 -20.28
N LEU A 101 -6.80 -10.18 -19.49
CA LEU A 101 -7.63 -9.03 -19.88
C LEU A 101 -6.76 -7.78 -20.06
N ASN A 102 -5.77 -7.60 -19.16
CA ASN A 102 -4.75 -6.57 -19.30
C ASN A 102 -3.38 -7.20 -19.63
N PRO A 103 -2.92 -7.13 -20.90
CA PRO A 103 -1.64 -7.72 -21.30
C PRO A 103 -0.43 -7.06 -20.63
N TYR A 104 -0.59 -5.82 -20.13
CA TYR A 104 0.47 -5.07 -19.45
C TYR A 104 0.56 -5.35 -17.96
N ALA A 105 -0.38 -6.08 -17.37
CA ALA A 105 -0.34 -6.49 -15.98
C ALA A 105 0.57 -7.71 -15.78
N GLY A 106 1.86 -7.48 -15.62
CA GLY A 106 2.85 -8.55 -15.36
C GLY A 106 2.57 -9.25 -14.03
N GLN A 107 2.54 -8.48 -12.95
CA GLN A 107 2.15 -8.91 -11.60
C GLN A 107 1.57 -7.70 -10.87
N VAL A 108 0.27 -7.56 -10.90
CA VAL A 108 -0.43 -6.43 -10.28
C VAL A 108 -1.20 -6.91 -9.06
N LEU A 109 -0.84 -6.41 -7.89
CA LEU A 109 -1.61 -6.50 -6.66
C LEU A 109 -1.92 -5.07 -6.20
N TYR A 110 -3.14 -4.62 -6.43
CA TYR A 110 -3.56 -3.25 -6.15
C TYR A 110 -4.43 -3.19 -4.89
N PRO A 111 -3.92 -2.70 -3.75
CA PRO A 111 -4.71 -2.58 -2.53
C PRO A 111 -5.75 -1.46 -2.69
N SER A 112 -7.01 -1.76 -2.35
CA SER A 112 -8.14 -0.86 -2.51
C SER A 112 -8.87 -0.55 -1.20
N GLY A 113 -8.65 -1.34 -0.15
CA GLY A 113 -9.28 -1.13 1.15
C GLY A 113 -8.45 -1.73 2.28
N LEU A 114 -8.55 -1.11 3.45
CA LEU A 114 -7.99 -1.59 4.71
C LEU A 114 -9.00 -1.31 5.82
N ALA A 115 -9.37 -2.32 6.58
CA ALA A 115 -10.30 -2.18 7.69
C ALA A 115 -9.95 -3.12 8.84
N ARG A 116 -10.24 -2.69 10.05
CA ARG A 116 -10.11 -3.56 11.22
C ARG A 116 -11.23 -4.59 11.23
N SER A 117 -10.91 -5.84 11.53
CA SER A 117 -11.83 -6.97 11.64
C SER A 117 -11.55 -7.71 12.96
N GLY A 118 -12.18 -7.27 14.03
CA GLY A 118 -11.85 -7.75 15.38
C GLY A 118 -10.39 -7.44 15.77
N PRO A 119 -9.58 -8.45 16.13
CA PRO A 119 -8.15 -8.27 16.40
C PRO A 119 -7.29 -8.15 15.12
N ASP A 120 -7.83 -8.53 13.97
CA ASP A 120 -7.13 -8.67 12.71
C ASP A 120 -7.45 -7.51 11.75
N TRP A 121 -6.83 -7.56 10.55
CA TRP A 121 -6.97 -6.56 9.52
C TRP A 121 -7.39 -7.19 8.20
N ALA A 122 -8.49 -6.71 7.64
CA ALA A 122 -8.99 -7.11 6.32
C ALA A 122 -8.46 -6.15 5.26
N ILE A 123 -7.90 -6.69 4.19
CA ILE A 123 -7.35 -5.94 3.06
C ILE A 123 -8.03 -6.41 1.79
N SER A 124 -8.78 -5.51 1.14
CA SER A 124 -9.28 -5.76 -0.20
C SER A 124 -8.27 -5.32 -1.26
N TYR A 125 -8.12 -6.11 -2.31
CA TYR A 125 -7.18 -5.79 -3.38
C TYR A 125 -7.58 -6.39 -4.72
N GLY A 126 -7.16 -5.72 -5.79
CA GLY A 126 -7.26 -6.22 -7.16
C GLY A 126 -6.07 -7.09 -7.52
N ILE A 127 -6.29 -8.08 -8.37
CA ILE A 127 -5.27 -8.98 -8.90
C ILE A 127 -5.29 -8.89 -10.41
N ASN A 128 -4.19 -8.39 -11.00
CA ASN A 128 -3.94 -8.29 -12.45
C ASN A 128 -5.06 -7.57 -13.23
N ASP A 129 -5.77 -6.64 -12.61
CA ASP A 129 -6.95 -5.92 -13.17
C ASP A 129 -8.10 -6.85 -13.62
N GLU A 130 -8.12 -8.08 -13.13
CA GLU A 130 -9.07 -9.10 -13.57
C GLU A 130 -9.97 -9.59 -12.44
N ARG A 131 -9.50 -9.54 -11.21
CA ARG A 131 -10.19 -10.11 -10.04
C ARG A 131 -10.00 -9.25 -8.80
N CYS A 132 -10.93 -9.40 -7.87
CA CYS A 132 -10.84 -8.87 -6.53
C CYS A 132 -10.63 -10.00 -5.52
N ALA A 133 -9.90 -9.71 -4.46
CA ALA A 133 -9.66 -10.63 -3.36
C ALA A 133 -9.71 -9.90 -2.01
N LEU A 134 -9.90 -10.67 -0.96
CA LEU A 134 -9.83 -10.23 0.42
C LEU A 134 -8.79 -11.10 1.13
N ALA A 135 -7.85 -10.47 1.81
CA ALA A 135 -6.93 -11.13 2.74
C ALA A 135 -7.23 -10.66 4.17
N VAL A 136 -7.07 -11.54 5.12
CA VAL A 136 -7.08 -11.20 6.55
C VAL A 136 -5.69 -11.46 7.08
N LEU A 137 -5.09 -10.43 7.68
CA LEU A 137 -3.79 -10.48 8.32
C LEU A 137 -3.96 -10.26 9.83
N THR A 138 -3.28 -11.05 10.61
CA THR A 138 -3.18 -10.83 12.05
C THR A 138 -2.38 -9.56 12.36
N ALA A 139 -2.58 -8.97 13.53
CA ALA A 139 -1.80 -7.81 13.95
C ALA A 139 -0.28 -8.07 13.94
N PRO A 140 0.24 -9.25 14.35
CA PRO A 140 1.66 -9.59 14.21
C PRO A 140 2.14 -9.64 12.74
N GLU A 141 1.36 -10.22 11.81
CA GLU A 141 1.72 -10.25 10.39
C GLU A 141 1.76 -8.85 9.77
N LEU A 142 0.82 -7.98 10.16
CA LEU A 142 0.84 -6.59 9.75
C LEU A 142 2.09 -5.86 10.29
N ALA A 143 2.40 -6.05 11.56
CA ALA A 143 3.58 -5.45 12.20
C ALA A 143 4.89 -5.95 11.58
N ALA A 144 4.96 -7.22 11.18
CA ALA A 144 6.13 -7.80 10.52
C ALA A 144 6.41 -7.23 9.12
N ALA A 145 5.41 -6.62 8.48
CA ALA A 145 5.56 -6.03 7.15
C ALA A 145 6.19 -4.62 7.16
N VAL A 146 6.46 -4.06 8.33
CA VAL A 146 7.02 -2.72 8.50
C VAL A 146 8.19 -2.70 9.47
N GLU A 147 9.00 -1.68 9.37
CA GLU A 147 10.01 -1.35 10.37
C GLU A 147 9.75 0.05 10.95
N ARG A 148 10.06 0.22 12.23
CA ARG A 148 9.91 1.49 12.92
C ARG A 148 11.01 2.46 12.46
N ILE A 149 10.61 3.68 12.15
CA ILE A 149 11.55 4.77 11.87
C ILE A 149 12.06 5.31 13.22
N PRO A 150 13.38 5.41 13.42
CA PRO A 150 13.93 6.05 14.61
C PRO A 150 13.39 7.49 14.78
N SER A 151 13.09 7.88 15.99
CA SER A 151 12.57 9.22 16.34
C SER A 151 13.66 10.27 16.31
#